data_1e0f9389e50b68e05a512999084c1b66
#
_entry.id   1e0f9389e50b68e05a512999084c1b66
#
_cell.length_a   1.000
_cell.length_b   1.000
_cell.length_c   1.000
_cell.angle_alpha   90.00
_cell.angle_beta   90.00
_cell.angle_gamma   90.00
#
_symmetry.space_group_name_H-M   'P 1'
#
loop_
_entity.id
_entity.type
_entity.pdbx_description
1 polymer ?
#
loop_
_entity_poly.entity_id
_entity_poly.type
_entity_poly.pdbx_seq_one_letter_code
_entity_poly.pdbx_strand_id
1 'polypeptide(L)'
;MPKQTDNLKLNTWLEDEAVDFNEINENFEKIDKFVVCTESGTKTSNYTGGSDSVAKWRYKKYSDGTIEMSTVIYFTNLKCNGGTKAPYYSGASTIYFPFSLSGVYNVQMHLASNTFGWVSNITGKTVSDSVMFRVMSLEFESSEEYKQVFINVKGVINDV
;
A
#
# COMPACT_ATOMS: atom_id res chain seq x y z
N MET A 1 37.92 -9.04 22.05
CA MET A 1 36.76 -8.32 21.44
C MET A 1 35.78 -9.36 20.95
N PRO A 2 34.53 -9.31 21.39
CA PRO A 2 33.50 -10.25 20.93
C PRO A 2 33.32 -10.13 19.41
N LYS A 3 33.00 -11.24 18.78
CA LYS A 3 32.62 -11.23 17.37
C LYS A 3 31.24 -10.62 17.19
N GLN A 4 30.98 -10.04 16.06
CA GLN A 4 29.65 -9.50 15.73
C GLN A 4 28.96 -10.36 14.68
N THR A 5 27.64 -10.46 14.77
CA THR A 5 26.82 -11.11 13.74
C THR A 5 26.85 -10.31 12.44
N ASP A 6 26.77 -10.99 11.31
CA ASP A 6 26.96 -10.34 9.99
C ASP A 6 25.85 -9.32 9.67
N ASN A 7 24.62 -9.61 10.04
CA ASN A 7 23.46 -8.80 9.67
C ASN A 7 23.18 -7.63 10.64
N LEU A 8 23.02 -7.95 11.93
CA LEU A 8 22.62 -6.94 12.93
C LEU A 8 23.83 -6.34 13.66
N LYS A 9 25.04 -6.86 13.43
CA LYS A 9 26.25 -6.47 14.15
C LYS A 9 26.10 -6.60 15.68
N LEU A 10 25.33 -7.62 16.09
CA LEU A 10 25.18 -7.95 17.50
C LEU A 10 26.47 -8.55 18.05
N ASN A 11 26.83 -8.19 19.27
CA ASN A 11 27.98 -8.79 19.93
C ASN A 11 27.68 -10.26 20.30
N THR A 12 28.64 -11.13 20.03
CA THR A 12 28.62 -12.55 20.38
C THR A 12 29.82 -12.87 21.25
N TRP A 13 29.62 -13.75 22.21
CA TRP A 13 30.67 -14.16 23.16
C TRP A 13 31.15 -15.57 22.84
N LEU A 14 32.41 -15.85 23.09
CA LEU A 14 32.94 -17.19 23.09
C LEU A 14 32.61 -17.87 24.45
N GLU A 15 32.64 -19.20 24.50
CA GLU A 15 32.23 -19.95 25.69
C GLU A 15 33.04 -19.60 26.96
N ASP A 16 34.25 -19.09 26.80
CA ASP A 16 35.17 -18.72 27.87
C ASP A 16 35.25 -17.20 28.15
N GLU A 17 34.50 -16.38 27.43
CA GLU A 17 34.44 -14.94 27.65
C GLU A 17 33.41 -14.59 28.72
N ALA A 18 33.79 -13.66 29.61
CA ALA A 18 32.83 -13.06 30.53
C ALA A 18 31.81 -12.20 29.77
N VAL A 19 30.53 -12.42 30.06
CA VAL A 19 29.43 -11.66 29.45
C VAL A 19 29.44 -10.25 30.02
N ASP A 20 29.57 -9.24 29.14
CA ASP A 20 29.44 -7.83 29.52
C ASP A 20 27.99 -7.38 29.39
N PHE A 21 27.40 -6.91 30.50
CA PHE A 21 26.03 -6.39 30.50
C PHE A 21 25.84 -5.16 29.64
N ASN A 22 26.87 -4.33 29.45
CA ASN A 22 26.79 -3.18 28.54
C ASN A 22 26.66 -3.64 27.10
N GLU A 23 27.41 -4.66 26.69
CA GLU A 23 27.31 -5.25 25.34
C GLU A 23 25.96 -5.93 25.09
N ILE A 24 25.37 -6.54 26.13
CA ILE A 24 24.00 -7.07 26.06
C ILE A 24 23.02 -5.92 25.80
N ASN A 25 23.10 -4.83 26.56
CA ASN A 25 22.23 -3.67 26.38
C ASN A 25 22.40 -3.05 24.98
N GLU A 26 23.62 -2.92 24.48
CA GLU A 26 23.88 -2.47 23.11
C GLU A 26 23.21 -3.37 22.05
N ASN A 27 23.21 -4.68 22.27
CA ASN A 27 22.52 -5.60 21.38
C ASN A 27 21.00 -5.38 21.39
N PHE A 28 20.39 -5.18 22.55
CA PHE A 28 18.97 -4.86 22.67
C PHE A 28 18.65 -3.53 22.00
N GLU A 29 19.45 -2.48 22.19
CA GLU A 29 19.27 -1.19 21.51
C GLU A 29 19.36 -1.31 19.98
N LYS A 30 20.23 -2.18 19.45
CA LYS A 30 20.32 -2.46 18.01
C LYS A 30 19.07 -3.18 17.50
N ILE A 31 18.53 -4.13 18.27
CA ILE A 31 17.30 -4.87 17.94
C ILE A 31 16.09 -3.93 17.97
N ASP A 32 15.98 -3.08 18.97
CA ASP A 32 14.87 -2.11 19.13
C ASP A 32 14.80 -1.09 17.99
N LYS A 33 15.94 -0.79 17.34
CA LYS A 33 15.99 0.08 16.16
C LYS A 33 15.53 -0.63 14.87
N PHE A 34 15.29 -1.94 14.92
CA PHE A 34 14.88 -2.68 13.74
C PHE A 34 13.39 -2.51 13.48
N VAL A 35 13.06 -2.10 12.25
CA VAL A 35 11.67 -2.02 11.80
C VAL A 35 11.15 -3.44 11.54
N VAL A 36 10.30 -3.94 12.41
CA VAL A 36 9.70 -5.27 12.30
C VAL A 36 8.21 -5.19 12.01
N CYS A 37 7.70 -6.17 11.28
CA CYS A 37 6.27 -6.30 11.07
C CYS A 37 5.62 -6.74 12.39
N THR A 38 4.80 -5.88 12.97
CA THR A 38 4.12 -6.11 14.26
C THR A 38 2.75 -6.74 14.09
N GLU A 39 2.09 -6.48 12.98
CA GLU A 39 0.75 -6.98 12.69
C GLU A 39 0.56 -7.17 11.19
N SER A 40 -0.13 -8.23 10.78
CA SER A 40 -0.56 -8.43 9.41
C SER A 40 -1.93 -9.08 9.36
N GLY A 41 -2.69 -8.80 8.30
CA GLY A 41 -4.02 -9.35 8.18
C GLY A 41 -4.80 -8.87 6.97
N THR A 42 -6.12 -9.00 7.08
CA THR A 42 -7.05 -8.49 6.06
C THR A 42 -8.11 -7.61 6.72
N LYS A 43 -8.49 -6.52 6.02
CA LYS A 43 -9.55 -5.60 6.44
C LYS A 43 -10.33 -5.13 5.22
N THR A 44 -11.58 -4.77 5.39
CA THR A 44 -12.43 -4.29 4.29
C THR A 44 -12.63 -2.79 4.38
N SER A 45 -12.84 -2.16 3.23
CA SER A 45 -13.29 -0.79 3.12
C SER A 45 -14.22 -0.63 1.91
N ASN A 46 -14.90 0.51 1.84
CA ASN A 46 -15.79 0.81 0.72
C ASN A 46 -15.03 1.44 -0.45
N TYR A 47 -15.58 1.29 -1.64
CA TYR A 47 -15.19 2.06 -2.81
C TYR A 47 -16.42 2.41 -3.67
N THR A 48 -16.28 3.42 -4.53
CA THR A 48 -17.34 3.88 -5.42
C THR A 48 -16.98 3.63 -6.88
N GLY A 49 -17.98 3.44 -7.72
CA GLY A 49 -17.82 3.28 -9.17
C GLY A 49 -17.51 1.87 -9.64
N GLY A 50 -17.47 0.89 -8.74
CA GLY A 50 -17.26 -0.52 -9.08
C GLY A 50 -18.47 -1.41 -8.80
N SER A 51 -18.34 -2.69 -9.10
CA SER A 51 -19.45 -3.65 -9.02
C SER A 51 -19.81 -4.05 -7.60
N ASP A 52 -18.82 -4.15 -6.71
CA ASP A 52 -19.00 -4.75 -5.38
C ASP A 52 -19.05 -3.74 -4.23
N SER A 53 -18.69 -2.50 -4.46
CA SER A 53 -18.57 -1.42 -3.45
C SER A 53 -17.74 -1.72 -2.19
N VAL A 54 -17.17 -2.93 -2.06
CA VAL A 54 -16.33 -3.35 -0.93
C VAL A 54 -14.98 -3.89 -1.43
N ALA A 55 -13.89 -3.27 -0.98
CA ALA A 55 -12.53 -3.72 -1.23
C ALA A 55 -11.99 -4.52 -0.05
N LYS A 56 -11.35 -5.65 -0.33
CA LYS A 56 -10.64 -6.46 0.67
C LYS A 56 -9.16 -6.18 0.61
N TRP A 57 -8.64 -5.54 1.64
CA TRP A 57 -7.25 -5.18 1.77
C TRP A 57 -6.44 -6.26 2.49
N ARG A 58 -5.21 -6.50 2.03
CA ARG A 58 -4.15 -7.13 2.82
C ARG A 58 -3.28 -6.03 3.37
N TYR A 59 -2.83 -6.14 4.62
CA TYR A 59 -1.99 -5.13 5.23
C TYR A 59 -0.87 -5.73 6.08
N LYS A 60 0.16 -4.93 6.29
CA LYS A 60 1.25 -5.14 7.25
C LYS A 60 1.51 -3.83 7.97
N LYS A 61 1.53 -3.87 9.29
CA LYS A 61 1.96 -2.77 10.14
C LYS A 61 3.37 -3.04 10.66
N TYR A 62 4.12 -2.00 10.82
CA TYR A 62 5.51 -2.07 11.26
C TYR A 62 5.69 -1.28 12.56
N SER A 63 6.76 -1.62 13.32
CA SER A 63 7.07 -1.02 14.62
C SER A 63 7.36 0.48 14.57
N ASP A 64 7.69 1.03 13.41
CA ASP A 64 7.90 2.46 13.16
C ASP A 64 6.61 3.23 12.83
N GLY A 65 5.44 2.59 12.96
CA GLY A 65 4.15 3.16 12.57
C GLY A 65 3.87 3.11 11.07
N THR A 66 4.79 2.61 10.25
CA THR A 66 4.55 2.42 8.82
C THR A 66 3.51 1.33 8.60
N ILE A 67 2.67 1.53 7.59
CA ILE A 67 1.73 0.52 7.10
C ILE A 67 1.86 0.35 5.59
N GLU A 68 1.82 -0.89 5.14
CA GLU A 68 1.70 -1.27 3.74
C GLU A 68 0.38 -1.98 3.53
N MET A 69 -0.38 -1.56 2.51
CA MET A 69 -1.69 -2.12 2.20
C MET A 69 -1.81 -2.38 0.72
N SER A 70 -2.48 -3.47 0.36
CA SER A 70 -2.76 -3.81 -1.03
C SER A 70 -4.15 -4.37 -1.21
N THR A 71 -4.76 -4.06 -2.36
CA THR A 71 -6.06 -4.59 -2.77
C THR A 71 -6.17 -4.70 -4.27
N VAL A 72 -7.15 -5.47 -4.72
CA VAL A 72 -7.60 -5.51 -6.11
C VAL A 72 -9.09 -5.20 -6.12
N ILE A 73 -9.49 -4.27 -6.96
CA ILE A 73 -10.90 -3.95 -7.19
C ILE A 73 -11.30 -4.29 -8.60
N TYR A 74 -12.55 -4.66 -8.77
CA TYR A 74 -13.10 -5.19 -10.00
C TYR A 74 -14.21 -4.26 -10.52
N PHE A 75 -14.16 -3.99 -11.81
CA PHE A 75 -15.19 -3.26 -12.54
C PHE A 75 -15.72 -4.16 -13.64
N THR A 76 -17.01 -4.43 -13.65
CA THR A 76 -17.68 -5.23 -14.70
C THR A 76 -18.34 -4.36 -15.74
N ASN A 77 -18.50 -3.06 -15.46
CA ASN A 77 -19.29 -2.12 -16.25
C ASN A 77 -18.61 -0.75 -16.42
N LEU A 78 -17.27 -0.70 -16.37
CA LEU A 78 -16.55 0.56 -16.51
C LEU A 78 -16.34 0.90 -17.99
N LYS A 79 -16.72 2.10 -18.39
CA LYS A 79 -16.51 2.64 -19.74
C LYS A 79 -15.55 3.82 -19.68
N CYS A 80 -14.58 3.87 -20.58
CA CYS A 80 -13.76 5.05 -20.83
C CYS A 80 -14.32 5.78 -22.06
N ASN A 81 -15.39 6.53 -21.87
CA ASN A 81 -16.09 7.29 -22.91
C ASN A 81 -16.16 8.80 -22.62
N GLY A 82 -15.52 9.26 -21.57
CA GLY A 82 -15.36 10.69 -21.29
C GLY A 82 -14.28 11.30 -22.17
N GLY A 83 -14.48 12.56 -22.56
CA GLY A 83 -13.61 13.29 -23.47
C GLY A 83 -14.03 13.19 -24.93
N THR A 84 -13.52 14.10 -25.75
CA THR A 84 -13.81 14.17 -27.21
C THR A 84 -12.68 13.62 -28.06
N LYS A 85 -11.51 13.39 -27.46
CA LYS A 85 -10.30 12.84 -28.08
C LYS A 85 -9.56 11.98 -27.06
N ALA A 86 -8.77 11.04 -27.53
CA ALA A 86 -7.89 10.25 -26.68
C ALA A 86 -6.87 11.13 -25.90
N PRO A 87 -6.54 10.81 -24.67
CA PRO A 87 -7.06 9.66 -23.92
C PRO A 87 -8.50 9.88 -23.42
N TYR A 88 -9.29 8.84 -23.55
CA TYR A 88 -10.64 8.80 -22.98
C TYR A 88 -10.57 8.41 -21.51
N TYR A 89 -11.59 8.76 -20.71
CA TYR A 89 -11.59 8.49 -19.28
C TYR A 89 -12.93 7.96 -18.77
N SER A 90 -12.84 7.19 -17.71
CA SER A 90 -14.03 6.73 -16.97
C SER A 90 -14.59 7.83 -16.04
N GLY A 91 -15.76 7.58 -15.46
CA GLY A 91 -16.18 8.26 -14.24
C GLY A 91 -15.10 8.19 -13.14
N ALA A 92 -15.15 9.11 -12.19
CA ALA A 92 -14.25 9.08 -11.04
C ALA A 92 -14.67 7.97 -10.06
N SER A 93 -13.70 7.24 -9.56
CA SER A 93 -13.86 6.24 -8.51
C SER A 93 -13.07 6.65 -7.28
N THR A 94 -13.63 6.43 -6.08
CA THR A 94 -12.95 6.67 -4.81
C THR A 94 -12.83 5.36 -4.06
N ILE A 95 -11.64 5.02 -3.59
CA ILE A 95 -11.42 3.91 -2.68
C ILE A 95 -10.97 4.44 -1.32
N TYR A 96 -11.63 3.96 -0.28
CA TYR A 96 -11.29 4.31 1.09
C TYR A 96 -10.26 3.34 1.65
N PHE A 97 -9.37 3.85 2.50
CA PHE A 97 -8.41 3.01 3.20
C PHE A 97 -9.05 2.38 4.42
N PRO A 98 -8.66 1.15 4.80
CA PRO A 98 -9.20 0.50 5.99
C PRO A 98 -8.63 1.06 7.29
N PHE A 99 -7.64 1.95 7.20
CA PHE A 99 -7.00 2.67 8.32
C PHE A 99 -6.88 4.15 7.97
N SER A 100 -7.08 5.00 8.96
CA SER A 100 -6.77 6.43 8.85
C SER A 100 -5.26 6.64 8.93
N LEU A 101 -4.69 7.30 7.94
CA LEU A 101 -3.26 7.55 7.84
C LEU A 101 -2.94 8.97 8.28
N SER A 102 -1.87 9.14 9.09
CA SER A 102 -1.32 10.47 9.38
C SER A 102 -0.55 11.05 8.20
N GLY A 103 -0.04 10.17 7.32
CA GLY A 103 0.64 10.52 6.09
C GLY A 103 0.55 9.41 5.07
N VAL A 104 0.41 9.77 3.80
CA VAL A 104 0.47 8.85 2.67
C VAL A 104 1.79 9.11 1.93
N TYR A 105 2.68 8.13 1.91
CA TYR A 105 3.96 8.26 1.22
C TYR A 105 3.87 7.89 -0.25
N ASN A 106 3.09 6.87 -0.57
CA ASN A 106 3.00 6.37 -1.92
C ASN A 106 1.66 5.65 -2.16
N VAL A 107 1.06 5.93 -3.31
CA VAL A 107 -0.08 5.17 -3.84
C VAL A 107 0.27 4.75 -5.25
N GLN A 108 0.41 3.45 -5.46
CA GLN A 108 0.65 2.87 -6.77
C GLN A 108 -0.61 2.16 -7.25
N MET A 109 -1.01 2.43 -8.49
CA MET A 109 -2.16 1.82 -9.11
C MET A 109 -1.79 1.27 -10.49
N HIS A 110 -2.19 0.03 -10.75
CA HIS A 110 -1.97 -0.65 -12.02
C HIS A 110 -3.29 -1.16 -12.57
N LEU A 111 -3.49 -0.94 -13.86
CA LEU A 111 -4.65 -1.44 -14.59
C LEU A 111 -4.31 -2.79 -15.22
N ALA A 112 -5.19 -3.78 -15.03
CA ALA A 112 -5.29 -4.95 -15.90
C ALA A 112 -6.61 -4.87 -16.68
N SER A 113 -6.51 -4.79 -17.98
CA SER A 113 -7.61 -4.62 -18.92
C SER A 113 -7.25 -5.23 -20.28
N ASN A 114 -8.25 -5.54 -21.07
CA ASN A 114 -8.09 -5.99 -22.46
C ASN A 114 -7.80 -4.82 -23.43
N THR A 115 -7.94 -3.57 -22.97
CA THR A 115 -7.71 -2.36 -23.73
C THR A 115 -6.46 -1.63 -23.26
N PHE A 116 -5.81 -0.86 -24.15
CA PHE A 116 -4.65 -0.04 -23.78
C PHE A 116 -5.07 1.12 -22.89
N GLY A 117 -4.65 1.06 -21.63
CA GLY A 117 -5.02 2.07 -20.66
C GLY A 117 -4.15 2.08 -19.42
N TRP A 118 -4.42 3.01 -18.53
CA TRP A 118 -3.75 3.15 -17.23
C TRP A 118 -4.70 3.74 -16.19
N VAL A 119 -4.29 3.75 -14.95
CA VAL A 119 -4.99 4.44 -13.86
C VAL A 119 -4.33 5.80 -13.65
N SER A 120 -5.16 6.84 -13.57
CA SER A 120 -4.71 8.19 -13.25
C SER A 120 -5.29 8.61 -11.91
N ASN A 121 -4.42 8.98 -10.96
CA ASN A 121 -4.84 9.62 -9.73
C ASN A 121 -5.38 11.02 -10.04
N ILE A 122 -6.49 11.39 -9.45
CA ILE A 122 -7.04 12.74 -9.58
C ILE A 122 -6.31 13.64 -8.62
N THR A 123 -5.54 14.58 -9.16
CA THR A 123 -4.69 15.50 -8.40
C THR A 123 -5.44 16.17 -7.23
N GLY A 124 -4.82 16.17 -6.06
CA GLY A 124 -5.35 16.76 -4.85
C GLY A 124 -6.46 15.96 -4.16
N LYS A 125 -6.69 14.72 -4.60
CA LYS A 125 -7.72 13.82 -4.05
C LYS A 125 -7.17 12.58 -3.37
N THR A 126 -5.88 12.56 -3.01
CA THR A 126 -5.32 11.62 -2.05
C THR A 126 -5.36 12.28 -0.69
N VAL A 127 -6.13 11.72 0.20
CA VAL A 127 -6.27 12.19 1.58
C VAL A 127 -5.90 11.04 2.54
N SER A 128 -5.88 11.33 3.81
CA SER A 128 -5.46 10.37 4.85
C SER A 128 -6.29 9.08 4.91
N ASP A 129 -7.47 9.06 4.31
CA ASP A 129 -8.43 7.96 4.37
C ASP A 129 -8.88 7.42 3.01
N SER A 130 -8.48 8.06 1.90
CA SER A 130 -8.96 7.65 0.57
C SER A 130 -8.07 8.15 -0.57
N VAL A 131 -8.25 7.55 -1.74
CA VAL A 131 -7.71 8.03 -3.01
C VAL A 131 -8.80 8.04 -4.08
N MET A 132 -8.83 9.10 -4.87
CA MET A 132 -9.73 9.24 -6.02
C MET A 132 -8.93 9.06 -7.32
N PHE A 133 -9.46 8.27 -8.24
CA PHE A 133 -8.79 7.98 -9.50
C PHE A 133 -9.78 7.84 -10.65
N ARG A 134 -9.24 7.78 -11.87
CA ARG A 134 -9.94 7.40 -13.11
C ARG A 134 -9.15 6.36 -13.86
N VAL A 135 -9.83 5.53 -14.60
CA VAL A 135 -9.22 4.70 -15.62
C VAL A 135 -9.19 5.50 -16.91
N MET A 136 -8.05 5.46 -17.57
CA MET A 136 -7.78 6.12 -18.85
C MET A 136 -7.63 5.05 -19.93
N SER A 137 -8.10 5.31 -21.14
CA SER A 137 -7.96 4.45 -22.30
C SER A 137 -7.55 5.25 -23.53
N LEU A 138 -6.75 4.65 -24.41
CA LEU A 138 -6.45 5.21 -25.73
C LEU A 138 -7.59 5.00 -26.72
N GLU A 139 -8.49 4.07 -26.42
CA GLU A 139 -9.63 3.73 -27.25
C GLU A 139 -10.94 4.22 -26.62
N PHE A 140 -11.85 4.69 -27.45
CA PHE A 140 -13.20 5.03 -27.02
C PHE A 140 -13.99 3.74 -26.76
N GLU A 141 -14.45 3.57 -25.54
CA GLU A 141 -15.19 2.39 -25.10
C GLU A 141 -16.70 2.68 -25.14
N SER A 142 -17.39 2.14 -26.13
CA SER A 142 -18.84 2.26 -26.26
C SER A 142 -19.60 1.24 -25.41
N SER A 143 -18.96 0.12 -25.09
CA SER A 143 -19.48 -0.97 -24.27
C SER A 143 -18.83 -1.02 -22.89
N GLU A 144 -19.46 -1.76 -22.00
CA GLU A 144 -18.93 -2.04 -20.68
C GLU A 144 -17.81 -3.07 -20.78
N GLU A 145 -16.68 -2.78 -20.09
CA GLU A 145 -15.49 -3.60 -20.12
C GLU A 145 -15.15 -4.07 -18.69
N TYR A 146 -14.66 -5.31 -18.61
CA TYR A 146 -14.10 -5.83 -17.36
C TYR A 146 -12.71 -5.26 -17.14
N LYS A 147 -12.51 -4.65 -15.98
CA LYS A 147 -11.23 -4.08 -15.60
C LYS A 147 -10.88 -4.44 -14.15
N GLN A 148 -9.59 -4.64 -13.92
CA GLN A 148 -9.05 -4.82 -12.56
C GLN A 148 -8.08 -3.68 -12.27
N VAL A 149 -8.18 -3.10 -11.08
CA VAL A 149 -7.22 -2.12 -10.59
C VAL A 149 -6.53 -2.66 -9.35
N PHE A 150 -5.23 -2.86 -9.46
CA PHE A 150 -4.34 -3.22 -8.36
C PHE A 150 -3.90 -1.95 -7.66
N ILE A 151 -4.04 -1.89 -6.36
CA ILE A 151 -3.73 -0.71 -5.57
C ILE A 151 -2.80 -1.11 -4.43
N ASN A 152 -1.65 -0.43 -4.34
CA ASN A 152 -0.71 -0.54 -3.24
C ASN A 152 -0.57 0.83 -2.57
N VAL A 153 -0.66 0.86 -1.27
CA VAL A 153 -0.55 2.07 -0.46
C VAL A 153 0.51 1.85 0.62
N LYS A 154 1.38 2.85 0.77
CA LYS A 154 2.31 2.94 1.89
C LYS A 154 2.09 4.25 2.62
N GLY A 155 1.98 4.21 3.93
CA GLY A 155 1.73 5.37 4.76
C GLY A 155 2.12 5.16 6.21
N VAL A 156 1.73 6.09 7.06
CA VAL A 156 1.90 6.02 8.52
C VAL A 156 0.54 6.09 9.18
N ILE A 157 0.29 5.24 10.16
CA ILE A 157 -0.91 5.27 11.00
C ILE A 157 -0.66 6.10 12.27
N ASN A 158 -1.73 6.75 12.77
CA ASN A 158 -1.66 7.54 14.00
C ASN A 158 -1.68 6.71 15.29
N ASP A 159 -1.94 5.41 15.19
CA ASP A 159 -2.07 4.53 16.35
C ASP A 159 -0.70 3.88 16.65
N VAL A 160 0.15 4.60 17.35
CA VAL A 160 1.30 4.05 18.06
C VAL A 160 1.11 4.36 19.54
#